data_ba00703a1d827c4d9b53a5695b47eece
#
_entry.id   ba00703a1d827c4d9b53a5695b47eece
#
_cell.length_a   1.000
_cell.length_b   1.000
_cell.length_c   1.000
_cell.angle_alpha   90.00
_cell.angle_beta   90.00
_cell.angle_gamma   90.00
#
_symmetry.space_group_name_H-M   'P 1'
#
loop_
_entity.id
_entity.type
_entity.pdbx_description
1 polymer ?
#
loop_
_entity_poly.entity_id
_entity_poly.type
_entity_poly.pdbx_seq_one_letter_code
_entity_poly.pdbx_strand_id
1 'polypeptide(L)'
;MKTQTNTPNMETGSIPRLLMQLAVPAVVAQVINLLYNIVDRIYIGHIPGIGAAALTGVGLFAPILMLLNAFAMLVGSGGAPRAAIAMGKKDNNLAEKILGNCFTLLVGLAVVLTIVFYVSTPILLRLFGASDVTLTYASDYARIYILGSFFVLIVLGMNTFITTQGFARISMMTTVIGAVINIILDPIFIFVLGMGVKGAALATVLSQAVGAVWILRFLTGKKTLLRLKRSNMHLELKVFGPCLALGISTFVMLSTESLLSISFTSSLSRFGGDVAVGAMTIITSISQLVTLPLQGICQGGQPIISYNFGANKPDRVKKAFFTQFCTCIIYTSAFCLVVMFFPKAFAAIFTSDKELVTYASWALRIYMAGIFSIGFQVSCQQSFMALGQAKVSLLLACLRKIILLIPLIFILPNFFDNKVFAVFLAEPVSDIIAATVTTITFFTLFNSILKKDK
;
A
#
# COMPACT_ATOMS: atom_id res chain seq x y z
N MET A 1 -22.90 29.87 16.80
CA MET A 1 -23.19 28.44 16.55
C MET A 1 -21.89 27.73 16.22
N LYS A 2 -21.31 26.97 17.15
CA LYS A 2 -20.17 26.08 16.88
C LYS A 2 -20.72 24.93 16.03
N THR A 3 -20.46 24.93 14.75
CA THR A 3 -20.65 23.76 13.91
C THR A 3 -19.83 22.62 14.52
N GLN A 4 -20.51 21.70 15.23
CA GLN A 4 -19.91 20.42 15.62
C GLN A 4 -19.44 19.73 14.36
N THR A 5 -18.15 19.85 14.09
CA THR A 5 -17.51 18.99 13.11
C THR A 5 -17.63 17.57 13.67
N ASN A 6 -18.29 16.68 12.94
CA ASN A 6 -18.50 15.25 13.27
C ASN A 6 -17.17 14.46 13.23
N THR A 7 -16.09 15.09 13.70
CA THR A 7 -14.77 14.44 13.82
C THR A 7 -14.75 13.61 15.09
N PRO A 8 -14.36 12.35 15.00
CA PRO A 8 -14.22 11.51 16.18
C PRO A 8 -13.20 12.12 17.14
N ASN A 9 -13.59 12.31 18.39
CA ASN A 9 -12.68 12.82 19.40
C ASN A 9 -11.66 11.74 19.78
N MET A 10 -10.44 11.85 19.24
CA MET A 10 -9.36 10.87 19.46
C MET A 10 -8.89 10.84 20.92
N GLU A 11 -9.11 11.94 21.65
CA GLU A 11 -8.63 12.09 23.01
C GLU A 11 -9.53 11.40 24.06
N THR A 12 -10.85 11.36 23.83
CA THR A 12 -11.84 10.88 24.84
C THR A 12 -12.75 9.78 24.30
N GLY A 13 -12.89 9.64 23.00
CA GLY A 13 -13.78 8.66 22.37
C GLY A 13 -13.44 7.20 22.73
N SER A 14 -14.43 6.31 22.69
CA SER A 14 -14.24 4.86 22.87
C SER A 14 -13.31 4.31 21.78
N ILE A 15 -12.22 3.65 22.15
CA ILE A 15 -11.20 3.15 21.22
C ILE A 15 -11.77 2.19 20.17
N PRO A 16 -12.58 1.16 20.53
CA PRO A 16 -13.14 0.26 19.51
C PRO A 16 -14.03 1.01 18.51
N ARG A 17 -14.82 1.98 18.98
CA ARG A 17 -15.68 2.80 18.11
C ARG A 17 -14.87 3.70 17.20
N LEU A 18 -13.79 4.31 17.71
CA LEU A 18 -12.85 5.11 16.92
C LEU A 18 -12.17 4.26 15.84
N LEU A 19 -11.69 3.08 16.21
CA LEU A 19 -11.08 2.15 15.25
C LEU A 19 -12.06 1.79 14.13
N MET A 20 -13.29 1.42 14.45
CA MET A 20 -14.33 1.14 13.47
C MET A 20 -14.59 2.33 12.54
N GLN A 21 -14.73 3.54 13.11
CA GLN A 21 -15.00 4.76 12.35
C GLN A 21 -13.88 5.15 11.38
N LEU A 22 -12.62 4.80 11.68
CA LEU A 22 -11.46 5.10 10.83
C LEU A 22 -11.08 3.91 9.92
N ALA A 23 -11.13 2.68 10.44
CA ALA A 23 -10.72 1.50 9.70
C ALA A 23 -11.74 1.09 8.62
N VAL A 24 -13.05 1.12 8.91
CA VAL A 24 -14.05 0.72 7.91
C VAL A 24 -13.96 1.54 6.63
N PRO A 25 -13.93 2.90 6.66
CA PRO A 25 -13.73 3.68 5.44
C PRO A 25 -12.40 3.38 4.75
N ALA A 26 -11.31 3.14 5.51
CA ALA A 26 -10.01 2.81 4.93
C ALA A 26 -10.04 1.45 4.22
N VAL A 27 -10.66 0.43 4.83
CA VAL A 27 -10.84 -0.90 4.20
C VAL A 27 -11.70 -0.78 2.94
N VAL A 28 -12.81 -0.04 2.99
CA VAL A 28 -13.67 0.19 1.81
C VAL A 28 -12.88 0.88 0.70
N ALA A 29 -12.05 1.87 1.02
CA ALA A 29 -11.20 2.54 0.04
C ALA A 29 -10.22 1.56 -0.63
N GLN A 30 -9.60 0.64 0.13
CA GLN A 30 -8.69 -0.37 -0.42
C GLN A 30 -9.42 -1.36 -1.35
N VAL A 31 -10.61 -1.80 -0.96
CA VAL A 31 -11.43 -2.70 -1.80
C VAL A 31 -11.85 -2.01 -3.09
N ILE A 32 -12.30 -0.75 -3.03
CA ILE A 32 -12.67 0.03 -4.22
C ILE A 32 -11.45 0.23 -5.13
N ASN A 33 -10.29 0.51 -4.55
CA ASN A 33 -9.04 0.65 -5.29
C ASN A 33 -8.67 -0.64 -6.05
N LEU A 34 -8.84 -1.81 -5.41
CA LEU A 34 -8.64 -3.09 -6.06
C LEU A 34 -9.64 -3.30 -7.22
N LEU A 35 -10.91 -3.03 -6.98
CA LEU A 35 -11.96 -3.23 -7.97
C LEU A 35 -11.76 -2.35 -9.21
N TYR A 36 -11.46 -1.07 -9.04
CA TYR A 36 -11.25 -0.20 -10.19
C TYR A 36 -10.01 -0.60 -11.01
N ASN A 37 -8.93 -1.06 -10.37
CA ASN A 37 -7.76 -1.59 -11.09
C ASN A 37 -8.09 -2.83 -11.92
N ILE A 38 -9.01 -3.67 -11.43
CA ILE A 38 -9.49 -4.85 -12.19
C ILE A 38 -10.31 -4.38 -13.40
N VAL A 39 -11.22 -3.43 -13.20
CA VAL A 39 -12.07 -2.90 -14.27
C VAL A 39 -11.25 -2.23 -15.38
N ASP A 40 -10.26 -1.41 -15.01
CA ASP A 40 -9.33 -0.77 -15.95
C ASP A 40 -8.61 -1.82 -16.83
N ARG A 41 -8.08 -2.88 -16.21
CA ARG A 41 -7.45 -3.99 -16.95
C ARG A 41 -8.42 -4.73 -17.86
N ILE A 42 -9.68 -4.90 -17.46
CA ILE A 42 -10.71 -5.50 -18.30
C ILE A 42 -10.94 -4.64 -19.55
N TYR A 43 -11.08 -3.33 -19.40
CA TYR A 43 -11.25 -2.43 -20.56
C TYR A 43 -10.04 -2.47 -21.49
N ILE A 44 -8.81 -2.40 -20.96
CA ILE A 44 -7.59 -2.48 -21.77
C ILE A 44 -7.51 -3.82 -22.52
N GLY A 45 -7.84 -4.93 -21.85
CA GLY A 45 -7.82 -6.26 -22.46
C GLY A 45 -8.86 -6.47 -23.59
N HIS A 46 -9.93 -5.67 -23.60
CA HIS A 46 -10.98 -5.72 -24.60
C HIS A 46 -10.80 -4.72 -25.75
N ILE A 47 -9.66 -4.04 -25.85
CA ILE A 47 -9.38 -3.15 -27.00
C ILE A 47 -9.32 -3.98 -28.28
N PRO A 48 -10.14 -3.69 -29.30
CA PRO A 48 -10.20 -4.49 -30.51
C PRO A 48 -8.85 -4.60 -31.23
N GLY A 49 -8.45 -5.81 -31.58
CA GLY A 49 -7.24 -6.09 -32.35
C GLY A 49 -5.91 -6.02 -31.58
N ILE A 50 -5.85 -5.34 -30.42
CA ILE A 50 -4.59 -5.14 -29.69
C ILE A 50 -4.66 -5.47 -28.20
N GLY A 51 -5.83 -5.89 -27.68
CA GLY A 51 -6.09 -6.02 -26.25
C GLY A 51 -5.05 -6.84 -25.47
N ALA A 52 -4.64 -8.00 -25.99
CA ALA A 52 -3.64 -8.83 -25.34
C ALA A 52 -2.26 -8.15 -25.27
N ALA A 53 -1.80 -7.54 -26.37
CA ALA A 53 -0.53 -6.82 -26.41
C ALA A 53 -0.55 -5.55 -25.56
N ALA A 54 -1.68 -4.84 -25.55
CA ALA A 54 -1.93 -3.67 -24.72
C ALA A 54 -1.88 -4.02 -23.23
N LEU A 55 -2.61 -5.06 -22.81
CA LEU A 55 -2.63 -5.53 -21.43
C LEU A 55 -1.24 -5.96 -20.94
N THR A 56 -0.49 -6.68 -21.78
CA THR A 56 0.90 -7.07 -21.52
C THR A 56 1.78 -5.82 -21.39
N GLY A 57 1.65 -4.85 -22.31
CA GLY A 57 2.40 -3.61 -22.27
C GLY A 57 2.17 -2.79 -21.01
N VAL A 58 0.91 -2.62 -20.60
CA VAL A 58 0.55 -1.93 -19.35
C VAL A 58 1.05 -2.71 -18.12
N GLY A 59 1.03 -4.05 -18.19
CA GLY A 59 1.60 -4.90 -17.14
C GLY A 59 3.10 -4.68 -16.93
N LEU A 60 3.87 -4.43 -17.99
CA LEU A 60 5.31 -4.14 -17.93
C LEU A 60 5.60 -2.75 -17.30
N PHE A 61 4.64 -1.86 -17.22
CA PHE A 61 4.77 -0.58 -16.51
C PHE A 61 4.57 -0.71 -14.99
N ALA A 62 4.01 -1.82 -14.49
CA ALA A 62 3.69 -2.01 -13.08
C ALA A 62 4.88 -1.80 -12.11
N PRO A 63 6.13 -2.21 -12.39
CA PRO A 63 7.26 -1.93 -11.51
C PRO A 63 7.54 -0.42 -11.35
N ILE A 64 7.40 0.36 -12.41
CA ILE A 64 7.57 1.84 -12.35
C ILE A 64 6.45 2.45 -11.50
N LEU A 65 5.21 1.97 -11.66
CA LEU A 65 4.06 2.38 -10.86
C LEU A 65 4.30 2.10 -9.36
N MET A 66 4.82 0.92 -9.04
CA MET A 66 5.14 0.55 -7.64
C MET A 66 6.20 1.47 -7.04
N LEU A 67 7.22 1.86 -7.81
CA LEU A 67 8.24 2.81 -7.36
C LEU A 67 7.64 4.21 -7.14
N LEU A 68 6.79 4.70 -8.04
CA LEU A 68 6.10 5.99 -7.85
C LEU A 68 5.26 5.98 -6.56
N ASN A 69 4.51 4.88 -6.33
CA ASN A 69 3.73 4.70 -5.10
C ASN A 69 4.62 4.64 -3.86
N ALA A 70 5.78 3.97 -3.93
CA ALA A 70 6.74 3.90 -2.85
C ALA A 70 7.28 5.28 -2.47
N PHE A 71 7.60 6.15 -3.44
CA PHE A 71 8.02 7.52 -3.18
C PHE A 71 6.90 8.38 -2.58
N ALA A 72 5.66 8.23 -3.03
CA ALA A 72 4.52 8.92 -2.43
C ALA A 72 4.34 8.52 -0.96
N MET A 73 4.43 7.23 -0.68
CA MET A 73 4.29 6.68 0.67
C MET A 73 5.51 6.93 1.55
N LEU A 74 6.72 7.10 1.00
CA LEU A 74 7.90 7.57 1.73
C LEU A 74 7.59 8.87 2.50
N VAL A 75 6.90 9.78 1.86
CA VAL A 75 6.54 11.08 2.47
C VAL A 75 5.25 10.97 3.29
N GLY A 76 4.21 10.34 2.72
CA GLY A 76 2.89 10.28 3.34
C GLY A 76 2.87 9.44 4.61
N SER A 77 3.39 8.22 4.57
CA SER A 77 3.37 7.30 5.72
C SER A 77 4.35 7.71 6.83
N GLY A 78 5.37 8.49 6.52
CA GLY A 78 6.29 9.03 7.52
C GLY A 78 5.80 10.34 8.13
N GLY A 79 5.22 11.22 7.32
CA GLY A 79 4.73 12.53 7.76
C GLY A 79 3.45 12.45 8.60
N ALA A 80 2.49 11.61 8.18
CA ALA A 80 1.19 11.50 8.82
C ALA A 80 1.24 11.10 10.31
N PRO A 81 1.97 10.07 10.75
CA PRO A 81 2.11 9.74 12.17
C PRO A 81 2.77 10.86 12.97
N ARG A 82 3.78 11.51 12.41
CA ARG A 82 4.44 12.63 13.08
C ARG A 82 3.53 13.84 13.26
N ALA A 83 2.72 14.14 12.26
CA ALA A 83 1.69 15.18 12.39
C ALA A 83 0.65 14.81 13.46
N ALA A 84 0.23 13.53 13.56
CA ALA A 84 -0.68 13.07 14.61
C ALA A 84 -0.07 13.20 16.01
N ILE A 85 1.22 12.84 16.16
CA ILE A 85 1.94 13.02 17.44
C ILE A 85 1.99 14.51 17.82
N ALA A 86 2.30 15.40 16.87
CA ALA A 86 2.32 16.84 17.12
C ALA A 86 0.93 17.37 17.51
N MET A 87 -0.14 16.90 16.84
CA MET A 87 -1.53 17.22 17.22
C MET A 87 -1.86 16.75 18.64
N GLY A 88 -1.41 15.56 19.02
CA GLY A 88 -1.58 15.01 20.36
C GLY A 88 -0.89 15.86 21.43
N LYS A 89 0.30 16.40 21.12
CA LYS A 89 1.05 17.36 21.95
C LYS A 89 0.41 18.75 21.97
N LYS A 90 -0.69 18.97 21.23
CA LYS A 90 -1.36 20.26 21.01
C LYS A 90 -0.48 21.30 20.29
N ASP A 91 0.60 20.85 19.66
CA ASP A 91 1.45 21.66 18.79
C ASP A 91 0.96 21.61 17.33
N ASN A 92 -0.17 22.28 17.12
CA ASN A 92 -0.76 22.36 15.79
C ASN A 92 0.14 23.12 14.80
N ASN A 93 1.03 23.99 15.28
CA ASN A 93 1.95 24.74 14.45
C ASN A 93 2.99 23.81 13.81
N LEU A 94 3.58 22.92 14.62
CA LEU A 94 4.49 21.87 14.11
C LEU A 94 3.76 20.91 13.19
N ALA A 95 2.53 20.51 13.52
CA ALA A 95 1.73 19.61 12.68
C ALA A 95 1.43 20.22 11.29
N GLU A 96 1.09 21.52 11.23
CA GLU A 96 0.90 22.25 9.97
C GLU A 96 2.21 22.43 9.19
N LYS A 97 3.35 22.65 9.88
CA LYS A 97 4.67 22.69 9.25
C LYS A 97 5.04 21.34 8.64
N ILE A 98 4.78 20.24 9.33
CA ILE A 98 4.98 18.89 8.79
C ILE A 98 4.15 18.68 7.52
N LEU A 99 2.87 19.04 7.55
CA LEU A 99 1.99 18.96 6.38
C LEU A 99 2.53 19.77 5.20
N GLY A 100 2.91 21.04 5.42
CA GLY A 100 3.44 21.93 4.39
C GLY A 100 4.78 21.44 3.81
N ASN A 101 5.69 21.01 4.67
CA ASN A 101 6.99 20.45 4.24
C ASN A 101 6.81 19.16 3.42
N CYS A 102 5.94 18.24 3.87
CA CYS A 102 5.65 17.02 3.15
C CYS A 102 4.99 17.29 1.79
N PHE A 103 4.09 18.29 1.71
CA PHE A 103 3.51 18.71 0.44
C PHE A 103 4.57 19.21 -0.54
N THR A 104 5.43 20.14 -0.10
CA THR A 104 6.50 20.69 -0.95
C THR A 104 7.47 19.61 -1.40
N LEU A 105 7.81 18.67 -0.50
CA LEU A 105 8.67 17.53 -0.82
C LEU A 105 8.04 16.61 -1.87
N LEU A 106 6.73 16.33 -1.77
CA LEU A 106 6.00 15.54 -2.78
C LEU A 106 5.99 16.23 -4.14
N VAL A 107 5.78 17.55 -4.16
CA VAL A 107 5.84 18.33 -5.40
C VAL A 107 7.25 18.26 -6.02
N GLY A 108 8.29 18.46 -5.22
CA GLY A 108 9.67 18.33 -5.68
C GLY A 108 10.00 16.94 -6.20
N LEU A 109 9.62 15.90 -5.46
CA LEU A 109 9.78 14.50 -5.89
C LEU A 109 9.01 14.21 -7.18
N ALA A 110 7.78 14.72 -7.30
CA ALA A 110 6.98 14.53 -8.51
C ALA A 110 7.68 15.08 -9.74
N VAL A 111 8.25 16.28 -9.66
CA VAL A 111 9.01 16.88 -10.77
C VAL A 111 10.24 16.04 -11.11
N VAL A 112 11.05 15.67 -10.12
CA VAL A 112 12.25 14.86 -10.32
C VAL A 112 11.92 13.50 -10.91
N LEU A 113 10.94 12.79 -10.33
CA LEU A 113 10.55 11.46 -10.79
C LEU A 113 9.91 11.49 -12.17
N THR A 114 9.12 12.54 -12.48
CA THR A 114 8.59 12.73 -13.84
C THR A 114 9.71 12.83 -14.86
N ILE A 115 10.73 13.66 -14.61
CA ILE A 115 11.87 13.82 -15.52
C ILE A 115 12.64 12.50 -15.65
N VAL A 116 13.02 11.90 -14.52
CA VAL A 116 13.81 10.65 -14.49
C VAL A 116 13.09 9.52 -15.21
N PHE A 117 11.84 9.25 -14.86
CA PHE A 117 11.10 8.14 -15.47
C PHE A 117 10.69 8.44 -16.90
N TYR A 118 10.37 9.69 -17.27
CA TYR A 118 10.04 10.02 -18.66
C TYR A 118 11.20 9.73 -19.62
N VAL A 119 12.42 10.06 -19.21
CA VAL A 119 13.63 9.82 -20.01
C VAL A 119 14.01 8.32 -19.98
N SER A 120 13.92 7.66 -18.82
CA SER A 120 14.38 6.27 -18.65
C SER A 120 13.34 5.22 -19.05
N THR A 121 12.08 5.58 -19.27
CA THR A 121 10.98 4.64 -19.59
C THR A 121 11.32 3.64 -20.70
N PRO A 122 11.82 4.02 -21.88
CA PRO A 122 12.09 3.04 -22.94
C PRO A 122 13.14 2.00 -22.54
N ILE A 123 14.16 2.43 -21.78
CA ILE A 123 15.22 1.55 -21.28
C ILE A 123 14.67 0.61 -20.22
N LEU A 124 13.91 1.14 -19.25
CA LEU A 124 13.32 0.36 -18.17
C LEU A 124 12.32 -0.67 -18.70
N LEU A 125 11.45 -0.30 -19.64
CA LEU A 125 10.50 -1.23 -20.24
C LEU A 125 11.19 -2.37 -20.99
N ARG A 126 12.28 -2.10 -21.69
CA ARG A 126 13.09 -3.15 -22.34
C ARG A 126 13.75 -4.06 -21.31
N LEU A 127 14.27 -3.51 -20.21
CA LEU A 127 14.83 -4.30 -19.10
C LEU A 127 13.77 -5.18 -18.42
N PHE A 128 12.52 -4.75 -18.40
CA PHE A 128 11.38 -5.53 -17.87
C PHE A 128 10.81 -6.54 -18.89
N GLY A 129 11.44 -6.68 -20.07
CA GLY A 129 11.09 -7.70 -21.05
C GLY A 129 10.10 -7.24 -22.13
N ALA A 130 9.98 -5.94 -22.39
CA ALA A 130 9.14 -5.46 -23.49
C ALA A 130 9.69 -5.88 -24.85
N SER A 131 8.86 -6.56 -25.64
CA SER A 131 9.09 -6.80 -27.07
C SER A 131 8.85 -5.52 -27.88
N ASP A 132 9.28 -5.47 -29.14
CA ASP A 132 9.06 -4.28 -29.98
C ASP A 132 7.57 -3.95 -30.14
N VAL A 133 6.69 -4.95 -30.13
CA VAL A 133 5.23 -4.76 -30.19
C VAL A 133 4.69 -4.19 -28.87
N THR A 134 5.03 -4.81 -27.74
CA THR A 134 4.52 -4.40 -26.42
C THR A 134 5.14 -3.10 -25.93
N LEU A 135 6.38 -2.79 -26.38
CA LEU A 135 7.08 -1.55 -26.04
C LEU A 135 6.31 -0.30 -26.50
N THR A 136 5.67 -0.37 -27.68
CA THR A 136 4.88 0.76 -28.21
C THR A 136 3.73 1.07 -27.27
N TYR A 137 2.92 0.06 -26.90
CA TYR A 137 1.76 0.24 -26.02
C TYR A 137 2.18 0.60 -24.60
N ALA A 138 3.22 -0.03 -24.07
CA ALA A 138 3.78 0.28 -22.76
C ALA A 138 4.30 1.73 -22.68
N SER A 139 5.00 2.20 -23.73
CA SER A 139 5.53 3.58 -23.80
C SER A 139 4.41 4.61 -23.94
N ASP A 140 3.39 4.32 -24.73
CA ASP A 140 2.24 5.20 -24.92
C ASP A 140 1.47 5.39 -23.60
N TYR A 141 1.25 4.31 -22.83
CA TYR A 141 0.65 4.38 -21.50
C TYR A 141 1.56 5.14 -20.52
N ALA A 142 2.83 4.72 -20.44
CA ALA A 142 3.79 5.22 -19.47
C ALA A 142 4.01 6.73 -19.60
N ARG A 143 4.18 7.25 -20.82
CA ARG A 143 4.43 8.68 -21.05
C ARG A 143 3.31 9.55 -20.51
N ILE A 144 2.05 9.20 -20.76
CA ILE A 144 0.89 9.95 -20.25
C ILE A 144 0.80 9.82 -18.74
N TYR A 145 0.95 8.59 -18.20
CA TYR A 145 0.88 8.33 -16.77
C TYR A 145 1.97 9.07 -15.99
N ILE A 146 3.22 9.04 -16.48
CA ILE A 146 4.37 9.70 -15.84
C ILE A 146 4.18 11.22 -15.80
N LEU A 147 3.68 11.84 -16.88
CA LEU A 147 3.34 13.26 -16.86
C LEU A 147 2.26 13.58 -15.83
N GLY A 148 1.31 12.66 -15.61
CA GLY A 148 0.28 12.77 -14.57
C GLY A 148 0.69 12.30 -13.19
N SER A 149 1.89 11.75 -13.00
CA SER A 149 2.35 11.19 -11.72
C SER A 149 2.35 12.20 -10.58
N PHE A 150 2.48 13.49 -10.89
CA PHE A 150 2.30 14.58 -9.94
C PHE A 150 0.99 14.45 -9.15
N PHE A 151 -0.13 14.20 -9.83
CA PHE A 151 -1.42 14.04 -9.16
C PHE A 151 -1.47 12.78 -8.32
N VAL A 152 -0.88 11.68 -8.81
CA VAL A 152 -0.80 10.40 -8.09
C VAL A 152 -0.03 10.56 -6.77
N LEU A 153 1.13 11.21 -6.81
CA LEU A 153 1.93 11.44 -5.60
C LEU A 153 1.18 12.31 -4.59
N ILE A 154 0.50 13.36 -5.05
CA ILE A 154 -0.32 14.21 -4.17
C ILE A 154 -1.48 13.42 -3.55
N VAL A 155 -2.21 12.62 -4.36
CA VAL A 155 -3.33 11.83 -3.87
C VAL A 155 -2.84 10.84 -2.81
N LEU A 156 -1.85 10.03 -3.10
CA LEU A 156 -1.37 9.00 -2.17
C LEU A 156 -0.72 9.60 -0.92
N GLY A 157 0.15 10.60 -1.09
CA GLY A 157 0.89 11.18 0.02
C GLY A 157 0.03 12.06 0.92
N MET A 158 -0.81 12.93 0.36
CA MET A 158 -1.61 13.87 1.15
C MET A 158 -2.89 13.29 1.74
N ASN A 159 -3.45 12.23 1.13
CA ASN A 159 -4.66 11.58 1.64
C ASN A 159 -4.43 10.97 3.05
N THR A 160 -3.21 10.54 3.35
CA THR A 160 -2.82 10.05 4.68
C THR A 160 -3.01 11.10 5.77
N PHE A 161 -2.74 12.38 5.47
CA PHE A 161 -2.94 13.47 6.41
C PHE A 161 -4.43 13.78 6.68
N ILE A 162 -5.32 13.50 5.73
CA ILE A 162 -6.76 13.61 5.93
C ILE A 162 -7.23 12.54 6.93
N THR A 163 -6.80 11.30 6.74
CA THR A 163 -7.11 10.19 7.67
C THR A 163 -6.56 10.46 9.06
N THR A 164 -5.34 10.99 9.14
CA THR A 164 -4.64 11.33 10.39
C THR A 164 -5.41 12.36 11.24
N GLN A 165 -6.12 13.27 10.60
CA GLN A 165 -6.98 14.24 11.28
C GLN A 165 -8.33 13.65 11.73
N GLY A 166 -8.61 12.36 11.46
CA GLY A 166 -9.87 11.71 11.79
C GLY A 166 -10.93 11.76 10.68
N PHE A 167 -10.63 12.35 9.53
CA PHE A 167 -11.56 12.47 8.40
C PHE A 167 -11.51 11.27 7.45
N ALA A 168 -11.50 10.04 7.97
CA ALA A 168 -11.38 8.82 7.16
C ALA A 168 -12.45 8.69 6.07
N ARG A 169 -13.68 9.18 6.32
CA ARG A 169 -14.74 9.20 5.30
C ARG A 169 -14.40 10.12 4.13
N ILE A 170 -13.77 11.26 4.37
CA ILE A 170 -13.34 12.20 3.31
C ILE A 170 -12.18 11.58 2.53
N SER A 171 -11.25 10.95 3.22
CA SER A 171 -10.16 10.18 2.61
C SER A 171 -10.69 9.06 1.71
N MET A 172 -11.67 8.27 2.17
CA MET A 172 -12.33 7.25 1.35
C MET A 172 -13.02 7.86 0.13
N MET A 173 -13.73 8.99 0.29
CA MET A 173 -14.39 9.67 -0.83
C MET A 173 -13.43 10.08 -1.93
N THR A 174 -12.17 10.41 -1.61
CA THR A 174 -11.13 10.66 -2.64
C THR A 174 -10.97 9.45 -3.55
N THR A 175 -10.86 8.26 -2.98
CA THR A 175 -10.72 7.01 -3.74
C THR A 175 -12.00 6.68 -4.53
N VAL A 176 -13.17 6.84 -3.90
CA VAL A 176 -14.46 6.61 -4.56
C VAL A 176 -14.64 7.52 -5.77
N ILE A 177 -14.41 8.83 -5.62
CA ILE A 177 -14.53 9.82 -6.70
C ILE A 177 -13.56 9.46 -7.83
N GLY A 178 -12.29 9.18 -7.50
CA GLY A 178 -11.29 8.76 -8.49
C GLY A 178 -11.72 7.51 -9.25
N ALA A 179 -12.16 6.46 -8.53
CA ALA A 179 -12.61 5.21 -9.14
C ALA A 179 -13.84 5.40 -10.05
N VAL A 180 -14.85 6.13 -9.60
CA VAL A 180 -16.05 6.39 -10.40
C VAL A 180 -15.72 7.15 -11.67
N ILE A 181 -14.90 8.21 -11.57
CA ILE A 181 -14.49 9.00 -12.74
C ILE A 181 -13.69 8.13 -13.70
N ASN A 182 -12.74 7.34 -13.21
CA ASN A 182 -11.94 6.44 -14.05
C ASN A 182 -12.82 5.44 -14.81
N ILE A 183 -13.71 4.72 -14.10
CA ILE A 183 -14.63 3.73 -14.69
C ILE A 183 -15.53 4.35 -15.78
N ILE A 184 -15.92 5.62 -15.61
CA ILE A 184 -16.73 6.33 -16.61
C ILE A 184 -15.87 6.81 -17.79
N LEU A 185 -14.68 7.35 -17.54
CA LEU A 185 -13.82 7.92 -18.59
C LEU A 185 -13.11 6.84 -19.42
N ASP A 186 -12.77 5.69 -18.84
CA ASP A 186 -12.10 4.60 -19.55
C ASP A 186 -12.84 4.19 -20.84
N PRO A 187 -14.12 3.77 -20.80
CA PRO A 187 -14.80 3.35 -22.02
C PRO A 187 -14.98 4.53 -23.03
N ILE A 188 -15.10 5.75 -22.56
CA ILE A 188 -15.21 6.93 -23.42
C ILE A 188 -13.90 7.16 -24.17
N PHE A 189 -12.78 7.17 -23.49
CA PHE A 189 -11.49 7.46 -24.13
C PHE A 189 -10.96 6.27 -24.91
N ILE A 190 -11.12 5.06 -24.37
CA ILE A 190 -10.61 3.85 -25.01
C ILE A 190 -11.39 3.52 -26.28
N PHE A 191 -12.73 3.49 -26.21
CA PHE A 191 -13.58 2.96 -27.27
C PHE A 191 -14.27 4.07 -28.09
N VAL A 192 -14.93 5.04 -27.43
CA VAL A 192 -15.70 6.08 -28.15
C VAL A 192 -14.77 7.05 -28.89
N LEU A 193 -13.70 7.52 -28.23
CA LEU A 193 -12.69 8.39 -28.83
C LEU A 193 -11.58 7.63 -29.57
N GLY A 194 -11.57 6.29 -29.49
CA GLY A 194 -10.61 5.44 -30.18
C GLY A 194 -9.15 5.63 -29.75
N MET A 195 -8.91 6.18 -28.56
CA MET A 195 -7.54 6.47 -28.08
C MET A 195 -6.79 5.21 -27.62
N GLY A 196 -7.50 4.06 -27.43
CA GLY A 196 -6.89 2.81 -27.00
C GLY A 196 -6.16 2.96 -25.66
N VAL A 197 -4.93 2.46 -25.59
CA VAL A 197 -4.09 2.47 -24.36
C VAL A 197 -3.81 3.89 -23.85
N LYS A 198 -3.65 4.86 -24.73
CA LYS A 198 -3.49 6.29 -24.35
C LYS A 198 -4.72 6.82 -23.62
N GLY A 199 -5.91 6.36 -24.05
CA GLY A 199 -7.18 6.72 -23.40
C GLY A 199 -7.25 6.23 -21.96
N ALA A 200 -6.86 4.98 -21.69
CA ALA A 200 -6.80 4.43 -20.34
C ALA A 200 -5.84 5.22 -19.42
N ALA A 201 -4.64 5.52 -19.91
CA ALA A 201 -3.69 6.34 -19.15
C ALA A 201 -4.25 7.75 -18.85
N LEU A 202 -4.88 8.38 -19.84
CA LEU A 202 -5.46 9.72 -19.68
C LEU A 202 -6.63 9.72 -18.69
N ALA A 203 -7.53 8.72 -18.75
CA ALA A 203 -8.63 8.57 -17.81
C ALA A 203 -8.11 8.41 -16.37
N THR A 204 -7.08 7.60 -16.18
CA THR A 204 -6.43 7.44 -14.88
C THR A 204 -5.84 8.75 -14.38
N VAL A 205 -5.08 9.46 -15.21
CA VAL A 205 -4.48 10.77 -14.84
C VAL A 205 -5.54 11.80 -14.48
N LEU A 206 -6.62 11.91 -15.26
CA LEU A 206 -7.71 12.86 -14.98
C LEU A 206 -8.45 12.50 -13.68
N SER A 207 -8.70 11.22 -13.43
CA SER A 207 -9.32 10.78 -12.17
C SER A 207 -8.44 11.14 -10.96
N GLN A 208 -7.12 10.95 -11.07
CA GLN A 208 -6.17 11.35 -10.03
C GLN A 208 -6.07 12.87 -9.88
N ALA A 209 -6.17 13.62 -10.97
CA ALA A 209 -6.19 15.09 -10.93
C ALA A 209 -7.41 15.60 -10.16
N VAL A 210 -8.60 15.05 -10.40
CA VAL A 210 -9.80 15.39 -9.62
C VAL A 210 -9.63 15.01 -8.14
N GLY A 211 -9.05 13.85 -7.84
CA GLY A 211 -8.72 13.43 -6.50
C GLY A 211 -7.75 14.41 -5.81
N ALA A 212 -6.70 14.86 -6.51
CA ALA A 212 -5.74 15.83 -6.00
C ALA A 212 -6.41 17.18 -5.71
N VAL A 213 -7.26 17.67 -6.61
CA VAL A 213 -8.03 18.91 -6.39
C VAL A 213 -8.94 18.78 -5.18
N TRP A 214 -9.63 17.64 -5.02
CA TRP A 214 -10.47 17.35 -3.86
C TRP A 214 -9.68 17.42 -2.54
N ILE A 215 -8.52 16.76 -2.47
CA ILE A 215 -7.63 16.76 -1.31
C ILE A 215 -7.14 18.17 -1.00
N LEU A 216 -6.63 18.89 -2.01
CA LEU A 216 -6.10 20.24 -1.82
C LEU A 216 -7.19 21.20 -1.37
N ARG A 217 -8.38 21.13 -1.96
CA ARG A 217 -9.53 21.94 -1.55
C ARG A 217 -9.95 21.66 -0.08
N PHE A 218 -9.86 20.41 0.35
CA PHE A 218 -10.11 20.04 1.74
C PHE A 218 -9.02 20.61 2.66
N LEU A 219 -7.74 20.37 2.36
CA LEU A 219 -6.60 20.77 3.20
C LEU A 219 -6.39 22.30 3.26
N THR A 220 -6.85 23.04 2.26
CA THR A 220 -6.85 24.52 2.30
C THR A 220 -8.15 25.11 2.87
N GLY A 221 -9.19 24.29 3.01
CA GLY A 221 -10.51 24.69 3.45
C GLY A 221 -10.61 25.04 4.94
N LYS A 222 -11.83 25.39 5.38
CA LYS A 222 -12.13 25.76 6.78
C LYS A 222 -12.47 24.56 7.68
N LYS A 223 -12.74 23.38 7.09
CA LYS A 223 -13.17 22.18 7.82
C LYS A 223 -12.00 21.33 8.32
N THR A 224 -10.82 21.48 7.71
CA THR A 224 -9.62 20.75 8.12
C THR A 224 -9.06 21.28 9.45
N LEU A 225 -8.49 20.38 10.25
CA LEU A 225 -7.81 20.75 11.50
C LEU A 225 -6.41 21.29 11.21
N LEU A 226 -5.69 20.65 10.28
CA LEU A 226 -4.37 21.08 9.83
C LEU A 226 -4.51 21.74 8.45
N ARG A 227 -4.18 23.00 8.36
CA ARG A 227 -4.28 23.76 7.12
C ARG A 227 -2.98 23.78 6.35
N LEU A 228 -3.08 23.51 5.07
CA LEU A 228 -1.98 23.74 4.13
C LEU A 228 -1.84 25.25 3.89
N LYS A 229 -0.82 25.86 4.50
CA LYS A 229 -0.50 27.29 4.41
C LYS A 229 0.79 27.50 3.63
N ARG A 230 0.85 28.54 2.78
CA ARG A 230 2.06 28.90 2.03
C ARG A 230 3.26 29.19 2.94
N SER A 231 3.03 29.77 4.10
CA SER A 231 4.08 30.04 5.09
C SER A 231 4.80 28.78 5.60
N ASN A 232 4.15 27.62 5.52
CA ASN A 232 4.66 26.34 6.04
C ASN A 232 5.26 25.45 4.93
N MET A 233 5.34 25.95 3.69
CA MET A 233 5.86 25.21 2.53
C MET A 233 7.38 25.33 2.35
N HIS A 234 8.07 26.07 3.21
CA HIS A 234 9.54 26.11 3.19
C HIS A 234 10.10 24.79 3.71
N LEU A 235 11.03 24.20 2.96
CA LEU A 235 11.67 22.95 3.34
C LEU A 235 12.63 23.16 4.51
N GLU A 236 12.31 22.60 5.67
CA GLU A 236 13.14 22.59 6.86
C GLU A 236 13.61 21.16 7.15
N LEU A 237 14.92 20.87 6.98
CA LEU A 237 15.47 19.52 7.19
C LEU A 237 15.11 18.93 8.56
N LYS A 238 15.08 19.78 9.60
CA LYS A 238 14.68 19.39 10.96
C LYS A 238 13.22 18.93 11.05
N VAL A 239 12.36 19.36 10.12
CA VAL A 239 10.94 19.01 10.06
C VAL A 239 10.72 17.78 9.18
N PHE A 240 11.20 17.81 7.91
CA PHE A 240 10.93 16.72 6.98
C PHE A 240 11.89 15.53 7.12
N GLY A 241 13.14 15.73 7.60
CA GLY A 241 14.10 14.66 7.75
C GLY A 241 13.61 13.50 8.62
N PRO A 242 13.08 13.74 9.82
CA PRO A 242 12.47 12.69 10.63
C PRO A 242 11.24 12.02 9.97
N CYS A 243 10.49 12.72 9.11
CA CYS A 243 9.39 12.14 8.35
C CYS A 243 9.91 11.15 7.31
N LEU A 244 10.96 11.54 6.54
CA LEU A 244 11.60 10.63 5.60
C LEU A 244 12.19 9.41 6.30
N ALA A 245 12.88 9.61 7.42
CA ALA A 245 13.46 8.51 8.19
C ALA A 245 12.40 7.48 8.61
N LEU A 246 11.20 7.91 8.97
CA LEU A 246 10.09 7.03 9.33
C LEU A 246 9.47 6.35 8.09
N GLY A 247 9.31 7.11 6.99
CA GLY A 247 8.72 6.61 5.75
C GLY A 247 9.62 5.64 4.97
N ILE A 248 10.94 5.65 5.19
CA ILE A 248 11.89 4.74 4.53
C ILE A 248 11.49 3.27 4.71
N SER A 249 10.93 2.87 5.86
CA SER A 249 10.48 1.49 6.06
C SER A 249 9.34 1.10 5.11
N THR A 250 8.37 1.98 4.89
CA THR A 250 7.30 1.75 3.90
C THR A 250 7.84 1.76 2.48
N PHE A 251 8.75 2.68 2.18
CA PHE A 251 9.43 2.73 0.88
C PHE A 251 10.14 1.42 0.55
N VAL A 252 10.94 0.90 1.48
CA VAL A 252 11.64 -0.40 1.33
C VAL A 252 10.63 -1.53 1.14
N MET A 253 9.56 -1.56 1.95
CA MET A 253 8.51 -2.59 1.83
C MET A 253 7.86 -2.61 0.45
N LEU A 254 7.52 -1.44 -0.11
CA LEU A 254 6.88 -1.35 -1.42
C LEU A 254 7.86 -1.59 -2.58
N SER A 255 9.08 -1.05 -2.49
CA SER A 255 10.09 -1.22 -3.53
C SER A 255 10.56 -2.67 -3.65
N THR A 256 10.59 -3.43 -2.56
CA THR A 256 10.99 -4.84 -2.57
C THR A 256 9.93 -5.78 -3.13
N GLU A 257 8.67 -5.36 -3.29
CA GLU A 257 7.63 -6.21 -3.90
C GLU A 257 7.99 -6.66 -5.32
N SER A 258 8.55 -5.75 -6.13
CA SER A 258 8.99 -6.08 -7.48
C SER A 258 10.12 -7.12 -7.48
N LEU A 259 11.08 -7.00 -6.57
CA LEU A 259 12.17 -7.97 -6.43
C LEU A 259 11.65 -9.34 -6.00
N LEU A 260 10.68 -9.38 -5.10
CA LEU A 260 10.03 -10.63 -4.67
C LEU A 260 9.30 -11.30 -5.82
N SER A 261 8.52 -10.54 -6.58
CA SER A 261 7.80 -11.05 -7.75
C SER A 261 8.76 -11.69 -8.76
N ILE A 262 9.87 -11.02 -9.05
CA ILE A 262 10.91 -11.54 -9.95
C ILE A 262 11.54 -12.82 -9.37
N SER A 263 11.87 -12.83 -8.08
CA SER A 263 12.49 -13.98 -7.41
C SER A 263 11.60 -15.21 -7.43
N PHE A 264 10.30 -15.05 -7.09
CA PHE A 264 9.34 -16.14 -7.17
C PHE A 264 9.14 -16.64 -8.60
N THR A 265 8.89 -15.72 -9.54
CA THR A 265 8.65 -16.08 -10.94
C THR A 265 9.85 -16.81 -11.55
N SER A 266 11.07 -16.32 -11.32
CA SER A 266 12.30 -16.95 -11.82
C SER A 266 12.51 -18.35 -11.24
N SER A 267 12.32 -18.51 -9.91
CA SER A 267 12.49 -19.82 -9.25
C SER A 267 11.40 -20.80 -9.65
N LEU A 268 10.14 -20.37 -9.70
CA LEU A 268 9.02 -21.22 -10.08
C LEU A 268 9.05 -21.61 -11.55
N SER A 269 9.42 -20.69 -12.45
CA SER A 269 9.60 -20.99 -13.87
C SER A 269 10.70 -22.05 -14.07
N ARG A 270 11.81 -21.94 -13.32
CA ARG A 270 12.94 -22.89 -13.40
C ARG A 270 12.57 -24.29 -12.91
N PHE A 271 11.80 -24.42 -11.84
CA PHE A 271 11.56 -25.70 -11.17
C PHE A 271 10.20 -26.31 -11.45
N GLY A 272 9.19 -25.50 -11.80
CA GLY A 272 7.81 -25.95 -11.97
C GLY A 272 7.14 -25.50 -13.27
N GLY A 273 7.86 -24.77 -14.12
CA GLY A 273 7.36 -24.31 -15.41
C GLY A 273 6.17 -23.36 -15.33
N ASP A 274 5.44 -23.25 -16.44
CA ASP A 274 4.34 -22.28 -16.61
C ASP A 274 3.17 -22.51 -15.64
N VAL A 275 2.90 -23.77 -15.29
CA VAL A 275 1.82 -24.12 -14.35
C VAL A 275 2.10 -23.55 -12.94
N ALA A 276 3.36 -23.63 -12.48
CA ALA A 276 3.75 -23.08 -11.18
C ALA A 276 3.69 -21.54 -11.16
N VAL A 277 4.09 -20.90 -12.26
CA VAL A 277 3.99 -19.43 -12.42
C VAL A 277 2.50 -19.00 -12.47
N GLY A 278 1.67 -19.75 -13.19
CA GLY A 278 0.22 -19.52 -13.22
C GLY A 278 -0.44 -19.65 -11.84
N ALA A 279 -0.06 -20.69 -11.09
CA ALA A 279 -0.50 -20.85 -9.70
C ALA A 279 -0.07 -19.68 -8.81
N MET A 280 1.17 -19.19 -8.96
CA MET A 280 1.65 -18.03 -8.19
C MET A 280 0.86 -16.75 -8.50
N THR A 281 0.44 -16.57 -9.74
CA THR A 281 -0.43 -15.43 -10.12
C THR A 281 -1.77 -15.47 -9.38
N ILE A 282 -2.39 -16.65 -9.29
CA ILE A 282 -3.63 -16.86 -8.52
C ILE A 282 -3.38 -16.58 -7.03
N ILE A 283 -2.31 -17.14 -6.47
CA ILE A 283 -1.92 -16.96 -5.06
C ILE A 283 -1.71 -15.48 -4.75
N THR A 284 -0.99 -14.75 -5.59
CA THR A 284 -0.76 -13.31 -5.41
C THR A 284 -2.06 -12.52 -5.39
N SER A 285 -3.01 -12.86 -6.26
CA SER A 285 -4.32 -12.22 -6.29
C SER A 285 -5.11 -12.48 -5.01
N ILE A 286 -5.09 -13.70 -4.49
CA ILE A 286 -5.74 -14.07 -3.22
C ILE A 286 -5.03 -13.38 -2.04
N SER A 287 -3.69 -13.26 -2.07
CA SER A 287 -2.92 -12.54 -1.05
C SER A 287 -3.33 -11.07 -0.95
N GLN A 288 -3.66 -10.42 -2.07
CA GLN A 288 -4.16 -9.04 -2.06
C GLN A 288 -5.50 -8.91 -1.34
N LEU A 289 -6.40 -9.90 -1.44
CA LEU A 289 -7.67 -9.92 -0.70
C LEU A 289 -7.48 -9.95 0.83
N VAL A 290 -6.34 -10.47 1.30
CA VAL A 290 -5.99 -10.45 2.73
C VAL A 290 -5.28 -9.16 3.12
N THR A 291 -4.25 -8.78 2.35
CA THR A 291 -3.33 -7.71 2.76
C THR A 291 -3.95 -6.32 2.65
N LEU A 292 -4.81 -6.06 1.67
CA LEU A 292 -5.43 -4.76 1.50
C LEU A 292 -6.39 -4.38 2.63
N PRO A 293 -7.34 -5.24 3.07
CA PRO A 293 -8.16 -4.92 4.24
C PRO A 293 -7.34 -4.84 5.53
N LEU A 294 -6.31 -5.68 5.70
CA LEU A 294 -5.40 -5.62 6.84
C LEU A 294 -4.69 -4.26 6.92
N GLN A 295 -4.20 -3.75 5.80
CA GLN A 295 -3.63 -2.40 5.71
C GLN A 295 -4.67 -1.32 6.06
N GLY A 296 -5.92 -1.47 5.60
CA GLY A 296 -7.01 -0.56 5.94
C GLY A 296 -7.28 -0.49 7.45
N ILE A 297 -7.27 -1.65 8.14
CA ILE A 297 -7.41 -1.72 9.60
C ILE A 297 -6.28 -0.95 10.29
N CYS A 298 -5.04 -1.17 9.87
CA CYS A 298 -3.87 -0.50 10.43
C CYS A 298 -3.85 1.01 10.13
N GLN A 299 -4.25 1.42 8.93
CA GLN A 299 -4.40 2.84 8.56
C GLN A 299 -5.43 3.54 9.44
N GLY A 300 -6.50 2.85 9.86
CA GLY A 300 -7.49 3.38 10.80
C GLY A 300 -6.97 3.47 12.24
N GLY A 301 -6.14 2.53 12.67
CA GLY A 301 -5.59 2.51 14.03
C GLY A 301 -4.41 3.46 14.24
N GLN A 302 -3.61 3.68 13.21
CA GLN A 302 -2.40 4.51 13.26
C GLN A 302 -2.64 5.92 13.81
N PRO A 303 -3.64 6.70 13.37
CA PRO A 303 -3.92 8.02 13.92
C PRO A 303 -4.27 7.99 15.42
N ILE A 304 -5.00 6.96 15.85
CA ILE A 304 -5.42 6.82 17.25
C ILE A 304 -4.19 6.60 18.14
N ILE A 305 -3.30 5.70 17.73
CA ILE A 305 -2.06 5.38 18.45
C ILE A 305 -1.15 6.61 18.49
N SER A 306 -0.89 7.25 17.34
CA SER A 306 0.03 8.38 17.19
C SER A 306 -0.46 9.60 17.98
N TYR A 307 -1.75 9.92 17.90
CA TYR A 307 -2.34 11.05 18.61
C TYR A 307 -2.27 10.88 20.14
N ASN A 308 -2.70 9.70 20.64
CA ASN A 308 -2.69 9.43 22.08
C ASN A 308 -1.26 9.28 22.63
N PHE A 309 -0.31 8.83 21.82
CA PHE A 309 1.12 8.84 22.15
C PHE A 309 1.62 10.28 22.33
N GLY A 310 1.33 11.17 21.37
CA GLY A 310 1.66 12.60 21.49
C GLY A 310 0.96 13.29 22.68
N ALA A 311 -0.27 12.89 23.01
CA ALA A 311 -1.03 13.39 24.15
C ALA A 311 -0.58 12.83 25.51
N ASN A 312 0.46 12.00 25.55
CA ASN A 312 0.99 11.33 26.75
C ASN A 312 -0.08 10.51 27.50
N LYS A 313 -0.92 9.75 26.76
CA LYS A 313 -1.98 8.89 27.30
C LYS A 313 -1.65 7.41 27.08
N PRO A 314 -0.67 6.82 27.82
CA PRO A 314 -0.16 5.47 27.57
C PRO A 314 -1.24 4.37 27.64
N ASP A 315 -2.23 4.51 28.53
CA ASP A 315 -3.30 3.52 28.66
C ASP A 315 -4.20 3.50 27.42
N ARG A 316 -4.43 4.66 26.80
CA ARG A 316 -5.18 4.74 25.54
C ARG A 316 -4.38 4.20 24.37
N VAL A 317 -3.06 4.44 24.34
CA VAL A 317 -2.16 3.86 23.35
C VAL A 317 -2.19 2.34 23.44
N LYS A 318 -2.04 1.77 24.66
CA LYS A 318 -2.14 0.32 24.88
C LYS A 318 -3.47 -0.23 24.40
N LYS A 319 -4.57 0.39 24.81
CA LYS A 319 -5.91 -0.04 24.40
C LYS A 319 -6.11 0.03 22.88
N ALA A 320 -5.62 1.08 22.21
CA ALA A 320 -5.69 1.23 20.76
C ALA A 320 -4.87 0.16 20.05
N PHE A 321 -3.63 -0.06 20.50
CA PHE A 321 -2.79 -1.13 19.97
C PHE A 321 -3.44 -2.51 20.13
N PHE A 322 -3.86 -2.89 21.34
CA PHE A 322 -4.46 -4.21 21.56
C PHE A 322 -5.76 -4.41 20.76
N THR A 323 -6.61 -3.36 20.64
CA THR A 323 -7.81 -3.46 19.81
C THR A 323 -7.47 -3.69 18.35
N GLN A 324 -6.52 -2.93 17.78
CA GLN A 324 -6.03 -3.13 16.42
C GLN A 324 -5.39 -4.52 16.25
N PHE A 325 -4.50 -4.91 17.17
CA PHE A 325 -3.78 -6.17 17.15
C PHE A 325 -4.72 -7.39 17.14
N CYS A 326 -5.68 -7.42 18.06
CA CYS A 326 -6.68 -8.48 18.10
C CYS A 326 -7.55 -8.50 16.82
N THR A 327 -7.97 -7.34 16.33
CA THR A 327 -8.75 -7.26 15.09
C THR A 327 -7.97 -7.82 13.89
N CYS A 328 -6.69 -7.46 13.75
CA CYS A 328 -5.82 -7.96 12.70
C CYS A 328 -5.62 -9.48 12.78
N ILE A 329 -5.37 -10.01 13.97
CA ILE A 329 -5.18 -11.46 14.18
C ILE A 329 -6.45 -12.24 13.88
N ILE A 330 -7.59 -11.79 14.39
CA ILE A 330 -8.89 -12.44 14.14
C ILE A 330 -9.17 -12.46 12.63
N TYR A 331 -8.95 -11.33 11.96
CA TYR A 331 -9.16 -11.23 10.51
C TYR A 331 -8.26 -12.18 9.73
N THR A 332 -6.93 -12.15 9.97
CA THR A 332 -5.98 -12.99 9.22
C THR A 332 -6.13 -14.47 9.55
N SER A 333 -6.43 -14.82 10.80
CA SER A 333 -6.68 -16.21 11.20
C SER A 333 -7.98 -16.75 10.59
N ALA A 334 -9.05 -15.98 10.62
CA ALA A 334 -10.32 -16.36 9.99
C ALA A 334 -10.15 -16.57 8.48
N PHE A 335 -9.45 -15.66 7.79
CA PHE A 335 -9.18 -15.80 6.37
C PHE A 335 -8.28 -17.01 6.08
N CYS A 336 -7.25 -17.24 6.88
CA CYS A 336 -6.39 -18.42 6.80
C CYS A 336 -7.21 -19.71 6.85
N LEU A 337 -8.10 -19.83 7.83
CA LEU A 337 -8.97 -20.99 7.98
C LEU A 337 -9.85 -21.18 6.73
N VAL A 338 -10.50 -20.12 6.25
CA VAL A 338 -11.37 -20.20 5.07
C VAL A 338 -10.59 -20.68 3.83
N VAL A 339 -9.40 -20.14 3.59
CA VAL A 339 -8.54 -20.57 2.47
C VAL A 339 -8.06 -22.00 2.64
N MET A 340 -7.71 -22.43 3.86
CA MET A 340 -7.25 -23.80 4.13
C MET A 340 -8.36 -24.83 3.90
N PHE A 341 -9.61 -24.51 4.25
CA PHE A 341 -10.74 -25.42 4.05
C PHE A 341 -11.25 -25.40 2.60
N PHE A 342 -11.24 -24.26 1.91
CA PHE A 342 -11.82 -24.08 0.59
C PHE A 342 -10.83 -23.61 -0.50
N PRO A 343 -9.61 -24.15 -0.59
CA PRO A 343 -8.59 -23.62 -1.52
C PRO A 343 -9.01 -23.79 -2.99
N LYS A 344 -9.74 -24.88 -3.33
CA LYS A 344 -10.26 -25.12 -4.68
C LYS A 344 -11.28 -24.06 -5.10
N ALA A 345 -12.14 -23.60 -4.19
CA ALA A 345 -13.11 -22.56 -4.47
C ALA A 345 -12.43 -21.24 -4.82
N PHE A 346 -11.38 -20.88 -4.05
CA PHE A 346 -10.60 -19.67 -4.33
C PHE A 346 -9.85 -19.77 -5.67
N ALA A 347 -9.22 -20.90 -5.98
CA ALA A 347 -8.52 -21.06 -7.24
C ALA A 347 -9.49 -21.05 -8.45
N ALA A 348 -10.68 -21.66 -8.32
CA ALA A 348 -11.69 -21.72 -9.36
C ALA A 348 -12.32 -20.34 -9.71
N ILE A 349 -12.19 -19.32 -8.85
CA ILE A 349 -12.59 -17.94 -9.18
C ILE A 349 -11.77 -17.38 -10.34
N PHE A 350 -10.50 -17.80 -10.47
CA PHE A 350 -9.53 -17.23 -11.41
C PHE A 350 -9.38 -18.03 -12.71
N THR A 351 -9.70 -19.33 -12.69
CA THR A 351 -9.52 -20.19 -13.86
C THR A 351 -10.50 -21.36 -13.86
N SER A 352 -10.92 -21.77 -15.07
CA SER A 352 -11.73 -22.96 -15.29
C SER A 352 -10.90 -24.22 -15.60
N ASP A 353 -9.58 -24.08 -15.75
CA ASP A 353 -8.65 -25.17 -16.00
C ASP A 353 -8.51 -26.02 -14.74
N LYS A 354 -8.95 -27.28 -14.82
CA LYS A 354 -8.98 -28.22 -13.69
C LYS A 354 -7.59 -28.59 -13.19
N GLU A 355 -6.60 -28.67 -14.09
CA GLU A 355 -5.23 -28.98 -13.73
C GLU A 355 -4.62 -27.83 -12.95
N LEU A 356 -4.74 -26.60 -13.46
CA LEU A 356 -4.25 -25.40 -12.79
C LEU A 356 -4.98 -25.15 -11.47
N VAL A 357 -6.31 -25.39 -11.38
CA VAL A 357 -7.07 -25.29 -10.11
C VAL A 357 -6.55 -26.27 -9.07
N THR A 358 -6.25 -27.52 -9.48
CA THR A 358 -5.75 -28.55 -8.55
C THR A 358 -4.35 -28.17 -8.06
N TYR A 359 -3.48 -27.76 -8.97
CA TYR A 359 -2.13 -27.34 -8.66
C TYR A 359 -2.10 -26.08 -7.78
N ALA A 360 -2.84 -25.05 -8.15
CA ALA A 360 -2.96 -23.83 -7.38
C ALA A 360 -3.53 -24.06 -5.98
N SER A 361 -4.49 -24.98 -5.84
CA SER A 361 -5.08 -25.34 -4.55
C SER A 361 -4.06 -25.98 -3.60
N TRP A 362 -3.18 -26.83 -4.12
CA TRP A 362 -2.08 -27.42 -3.37
C TRP A 362 -1.06 -26.34 -2.98
N ALA A 363 -0.62 -25.54 -3.93
CA ALA A 363 0.35 -24.46 -3.70
C ALA A 363 -0.19 -23.39 -2.74
N LEU A 364 -1.49 -23.07 -2.84
CA LEU A 364 -2.17 -22.10 -1.98
C LEU A 364 -2.16 -22.54 -0.51
N ARG A 365 -2.38 -23.83 -0.23
CA ARG A 365 -2.30 -24.36 1.15
C ARG A 365 -0.91 -24.18 1.77
N ILE A 366 0.14 -24.35 0.97
CA ILE A 366 1.51 -24.20 1.43
C ILE A 366 1.83 -22.73 1.68
N TYR A 367 1.61 -21.91 0.66
CA TYR A 367 1.96 -20.48 0.68
C TYR A 367 1.19 -19.72 1.77
N MET A 368 -0.10 -20.02 1.93
CA MET A 368 -0.98 -19.35 2.91
C MET A 368 -0.89 -19.92 4.34
N ALA A 369 -0.09 -20.97 4.57
CA ALA A 369 0.03 -21.58 5.89
C ALA A 369 0.53 -20.61 6.97
N GLY A 370 1.34 -19.61 6.58
CA GLY A 370 1.87 -18.57 7.47
C GLY A 370 1.00 -17.32 7.59
N ILE A 371 -0.08 -17.20 6.81
CA ILE A 371 -0.80 -15.91 6.68
C ILE A 371 -1.45 -15.41 7.97
N PHE A 372 -1.80 -16.31 8.89
CA PHE A 372 -2.28 -15.95 10.22
C PHE A 372 -1.25 -15.10 10.98
N SER A 373 0.04 -15.35 10.75
CA SER A 373 1.14 -14.64 11.42
C SER A 373 1.33 -13.21 10.90
N ILE A 374 0.89 -12.91 9.68
CA ILE A 374 0.97 -11.55 9.10
C ILE A 374 0.19 -10.54 9.95
N GLY A 375 -0.93 -10.95 10.56
CA GLY A 375 -1.69 -10.08 11.46
C GLY A 375 -0.87 -9.59 12.64
N PHE A 376 -0.05 -10.46 13.23
CA PHE A 376 0.90 -10.10 14.31
C PHE A 376 1.96 -9.14 13.81
N GLN A 377 2.61 -9.48 12.71
CA GLN A 377 3.72 -8.71 12.14
C GLN A 377 3.28 -7.31 11.70
N VAL A 378 2.24 -7.20 10.87
CA VAL A 378 1.81 -5.92 10.29
C VAL A 378 1.30 -4.98 11.38
N SER A 379 0.52 -5.49 12.35
CA SER A 379 -0.02 -4.64 13.41
C SER A 379 1.08 -4.11 14.33
N CYS A 380 2.08 -4.91 14.70
CA CYS A 380 3.23 -4.45 15.49
C CYS A 380 4.10 -3.45 14.71
N GLN A 381 4.39 -3.75 13.44
CA GLN A 381 5.21 -2.88 12.60
C GLN A 381 4.56 -1.52 12.35
N GLN A 382 3.27 -1.49 12.01
CA GLN A 382 2.53 -0.24 11.83
C GLN A 382 2.42 0.55 13.14
N SER A 383 2.38 -0.14 14.28
CA SER A 383 2.40 0.51 15.58
C SER A 383 3.77 1.14 15.91
N PHE A 384 4.89 0.51 15.51
CA PHE A 384 6.20 1.15 15.59
C PHE A 384 6.26 2.45 14.77
N MET A 385 5.68 2.45 13.57
CA MET A 385 5.56 3.66 12.76
C MET A 385 4.68 4.71 13.44
N ALA A 386 3.55 4.31 13.99
CA ALA A 386 2.65 5.20 14.73
C ALA A 386 3.32 5.84 15.96
N LEU A 387 4.26 5.13 16.59
CA LEU A 387 5.06 5.60 17.73
C LEU A 387 6.34 6.33 17.30
N GLY A 388 6.56 6.58 16.02
CA GLY A 388 7.71 7.30 15.49
C GLY A 388 9.05 6.54 15.54
N GLN A 389 9.02 5.19 15.70
CA GLN A 389 10.22 4.35 15.85
C GLN A 389 10.81 3.95 14.49
N ALA A 390 11.41 4.90 13.78
CA ALA A 390 11.90 4.73 12.40
C ALA A 390 12.93 3.61 12.24
N LYS A 391 13.94 3.56 13.12
CA LYS A 391 15.04 2.59 13.03
C LYS A 391 14.56 1.15 13.19
N VAL A 392 13.72 0.90 14.20
CA VAL A 392 13.17 -0.43 14.47
C VAL A 392 12.26 -0.87 13.34
N SER A 393 11.38 0.03 12.87
CA SER A 393 10.47 -0.24 11.76
C SER A 393 11.21 -0.61 10.46
N LEU A 394 12.28 0.12 10.14
CA LEU A 394 13.13 -0.17 8.97
C LEU A 394 13.81 -1.54 9.08
N LEU A 395 14.41 -1.82 10.23
CA LEU A 395 15.11 -3.10 10.45
C LEU A 395 14.16 -4.28 10.28
N LEU A 396 12.95 -4.20 10.84
CA LEU A 396 11.94 -5.25 10.74
C LEU A 396 11.38 -5.39 9.31
N ALA A 397 11.27 -4.28 8.57
CA ALA A 397 10.88 -4.30 7.15
C ALA A 397 11.92 -5.04 6.29
N CYS A 398 13.19 -4.73 6.49
CA CYS A 398 14.30 -5.41 5.80
C CYS A 398 14.40 -6.89 6.20
N LEU A 399 14.20 -7.22 7.49
CA LEU A 399 14.28 -8.58 8.00
C LEU A 399 13.36 -9.52 7.22
N ARG A 400 12.07 -9.19 7.10
CA ARG A 400 11.10 -10.08 6.46
C ARG A 400 11.41 -10.34 5.00
N LYS A 401 11.59 -9.29 4.21
CA LYS A 401 11.64 -9.39 2.74
C LYS A 401 13.05 -9.62 2.22
N ILE A 402 14.01 -8.84 2.67
CA ILE A 402 15.37 -8.85 2.13
C ILE A 402 16.23 -9.92 2.80
N ILE A 403 16.16 -10.04 4.14
CA ILE A 403 17.05 -10.93 4.88
C ILE A 403 16.51 -12.35 4.94
N LEU A 404 15.19 -12.54 5.05
CA LEU A 404 14.58 -13.85 5.14
C LEU A 404 14.03 -14.34 3.81
N LEU A 405 13.02 -13.67 3.26
CA LEU A 405 12.22 -14.22 2.16
C LEU A 405 13.03 -14.42 0.87
N ILE A 406 13.72 -13.38 0.38
CA ILE A 406 14.49 -13.49 -0.87
C ILE A 406 15.55 -14.60 -0.77
N PRO A 407 16.41 -14.68 0.28
CA PRO A 407 17.34 -15.79 0.41
C PRO A 407 16.68 -17.16 0.52
N LEU A 408 15.56 -17.28 1.28
CA LEU A 408 14.86 -18.55 1.42
C LEU A 408 14.31 -19.09 0.11
N ILE A 409 13.82 -18.23 -0.80
CA ILE A 409 13.36 -18.63 -2.15
C ILE A 409 14.47 -19.38 -2.93
N PHE A 410 15.73 -18.99 -2.77
CA PHE A 410 16.86 -19.60 -3.47
C PHE A 410 17.56 -20.70 -2.68
N ILE A 411 17.52 -20.64 -1.34
CA ILE A 411 18.24 -21.59 -0.46
C ILE A 411 17.42 -22.85 -0.19
N LEU A 412 16.12 -22.72 0.15
CA LEU A 412 15.28 -23.86 0.50
C LEU A 412 15.20 -24.95 -0.57
N PRO A 413 15.14 -24.61 -1.87
CA PRO A 413 15.12 -25.66 -2.91
C PRO A 413 16.33 -26.59 -2.94
N ASN A 414 17.42 -26.23 -2.26
CA ASN A 414 18.61 -27.09 -2.18
C ASN A 414 18.47 -28.19 -1.11
N PHE A 415 17.52 -28.07 -0.19
CA PHE A 415 17.32 -29.00 0.92
C PHE A 415 16.10 -29.92 0.77
N PHE A 416 15.28 -29.71 -0.28
CA PHE A 416 14.06 -30.48 -0.52
C PHE A 416 14.10 -31.16 -1.91
N ASP A 417 13.62 -32.39 -1.97
CA ASP A 417 13.47 -33.12 -3.26
C ASP A 417 12.47 -32.41 -4.17
N ASN A 418 11.32 -31.99 -3.61
CA ASN A 418 10.34 -31.17 -4.32
C ASN A 418 10.73 -29.69 -4.23
N LYS A 419 11.47 -29.20 -5.25
CA LYS A 419 11.98 -27.84 -5.29
C LYS A 419 10.87 -26.80 -5.35
N VAL A 420 9.78 -27.10 -6.03
CA VAL A 420 8.61 -26.18 -6.14
C VAL A 420 7.92 -26.02 -4.77
N PHE A 421 7.75 -27.12 -4.05
CA PHE A 421 7.25 -27.08 -2.68
C PHE A 421 8.10 -26.17 -1.81
N ALA A 422 9.43 -26.30 -1.89
CA ALA A 422 10.38 -25.49 -1.13
C ALA A 422 10.29 -23.98 -1.48
N VAL A 423 10.09 -23.63 -2.75
CA VAL A 423 9.88 -22.22 -3.15
C VAL A 423 8.61 -21.64 -2.52
N PHE A 424 7.49 -22.37 -2.57
CA PHE A 424 6.25 -21.90 -1.93
C PHE A 424 6.35 -21.88 -0.39
N LEU A 425 7.13 -22.78 0.20
CA LEU A 425 7.36 -22.84 1.64
C LEU A 425 8.19 -21.65 2.16
N ALA A 426 8.94 -20.97 1.31
CA ALA A 426 9.75 -19.81 1.70
C ALA A 426 8.90 -18.69 2.34
N GLU A 427 7.69 -18.44 1.82
CA GLU A 427 6.80 -17.40 2.35
C GLU A 427 6.34 -17.68 3.79
N PRO A 428 5.67 -18.81 4.10
CA PRO A 428 5.21 -19.06 5.47
C PRO A 428 6.35 -19.16 6.48
N VAL A 429 7.52 -19.70 6.11
CA VAL A 429 8.69 -19.74 6.97
C VAL A 429 9.18 -18.33 7.29
N SER A 430 9.33 -17.49 6.28
CA SER A 430 9.71 -16.08 6.45
C SER A 430 8.69 -15.32 7.29
N ASP A 431 7.40 -15.50 7.03
CA ASP A 431 6.32 -14.83 7.75
C ASP A 431 6.30 -15.18 9.23
N ILE A 432 6.39 -16.46 9.58
CA ILE A 432 6.39 -16.91 10.97
C ILE A 432 7.61 -16.39 11.73
N ILE A 433 8.80 -16.47 11.13
CA ILE A 433 10.03 -15.97 11.76
C ILE A 433 9.93 -14.44 11.92
N ALA A 434 9.56 -13.71 10.87
CA ALA A 434 9.45 -12.25 10.92
C ALA A 434 8.37 -11.80 11.92
N ALA A 435 7.21 -12.46 11.96
CA ALA A 435 6.15 -12.18 12.91
C ALA A 435 6.60 -12.41 14.35
N THR A 436 7.31 -13.51 14.60
CA THR A 436 7.84 -13.85 15.94
C THR A 436 8.83 -12.77 16.39
N VAL A 437 9.84 -12.47 15.57
CA VAL A 437 10.85 -11.45 15.90
C VAL A 437 10.21 -10.08 16.09
N THR A 438 9.29 -9.67 15.18
CA THR A 438 8.61 -8.38 15.26
C THR A 438 7.77 -8.27 16.53
N THR A 439 7.03 -9.32 16.89
CA THR A 439 6.17 -9.35 18.07
C THR A 439 6.99 -9.29 19.34
N ILE A 440 8.03 -10.11 19.46
CA ILE A 440 8.93 -10.10 20.62
C ILE A 440 9.56 -8.71 20.76
N THR A 441 10.12 -8.17 19.69
CA THR A 441 10.74 -6.83 19.69
C THR A 441 9.74 -5.76 20.11
N PHE A 442 8.49 -5.86 19.65
CA PHE A 442 7.46 -4.90 20.00
C PHE A 442 7.15 -4.94 21.50
N PHE A 443 6.84 -6.11 22.05
CA PHE A 443 6.47 -6.22 23.47
C PHE A 443 7.62 -5.91 24.43
N THR A 444 8.86 -6.16 24.05
CA THR A 444 10.03 -5.77 24.84
C THR A 444 10.26 -4.26 24.87
N LEU A 445 10.07 -3.58 23.74
CA LEU A 445 10.31 -2.13 23.61
C LEU A 445 9.09 -1.28 23.99
N PHE A 446 7.87 -1.81 23.85
CA PHE A 446 6.63 -1.04 23.94
C PHE A 446 6.50 -0.25 25.24
N ASN A 447 6.72 -0.91 26.39
CA ASN A 447 6.62 -0.24 27.69
C ASN A 447 7.74 0.80 27.91
N SER A 448 8.94 0.59 27.36
CA SER A 448 10.04 1.55 27.46
C SER A 448 9.80 2.79 26.58
N ILE A 449 9.23 2.60 25.38
CA ILE A 449 8.85 3.69 24.48
C ILE A 449 7.80 4.58 25.14
N LEU A 450 6.76 3.98 25.77
CA LEU A 450 5.71 4.73 26.45
C LEU A 450 6.16 5.49 27.70
N LYS A 451 7.31 5.09 28.30
CA LYS A 451 7.89 5.77 29.47
C LYS A 451 8.86 6.91 29.10
N LYS A 452 9.49 6.85 27.93
CA LYS A 452 10.54 7.78 27.50
C LYS A 452 10.05 9.20 27.19
N ASP A 453 8.77 9.38 26.94
CA ASP A 453 8.16 10.68 26.65
C ASP A 453 7.58 11.38 27.92
N LYS A 454 7.90 10.84 29.12
CA LYS A 454 7.72 11.57 30.39
C LYS A 454 8.93 12.44 30.68
#